data_70504ac30c0c6cb5366077ed6054eb67
#
_entry.id   70504ac30c0c6cb5366077ed6054eb67
#
_cell.length_a   1.000
_cell.length_b   1.000
_cell.length_c   1.000
_cell.angle_alpha   90.00
_cell.angle_beta   90.00
_cell.angle_gamma   90.00
#
_symmetry.space_group_name_H-M   'P 1'
#
loop_
_entity.id
_entity.type
_entity.pdbx_description
1 polymer ?
#
loop_
_entity_poly.entity_id
_entity_poly.type
_entity_poly.pdbx_seq_one_letter_code
_entity_poly.pdbx_strand_id
1 'polypeptide(L)'
;MQYQTNAIQKGIGNSEVSSQWFKRPDDQKFLSLSDMYAAKRNLAVNMRSEIVDTHALEVIGEPDEANPSRGFIKLASKDRYLNDLETQPTHWSFGQLGQLAGAPASYLRDLPAPLAADCIQWGLRYNRSREQVKLYSSTSTDGTGETRAATGPDYGRIYDHEIIKPVMDLVERSGGAWKIPGMMVGVENGLATYDPDVPVTLQTPTLFASDHDVFLFLVDDRNPIEIGKLPSGEPDLVFRGFYASNSETGAASAKICAFYLRGVCANRCLWGVENFQELKIRHSKFASDRFAYEAQPALESFAQGSTQTFMEGVENAKAAKVAQDDDARLDFLTKRAGLSARMGRAAIARHVKEEGRPAESVWDMSQAITAVARDISHQDSRLLLEKKAGEILDKVAA
;
A
#
# COMPACT_ATOMS: atom_id res chain seq x y z
N MET A 1 1.37 -12.70 16.51
CA MET A 1 1.40 -13.86 15.59
C MET A 1 2.82 -13.95 15.06
N GLN A 2 3.51 -15.02 15.39
CA GLN A 2 4.80 -15.27 14.75
C GLN A 2 4.49 -15.51 13.28
N TYR A 3 4.98 -14.62 12.41
CA TYR A 3 5.06 -14.93 11.00
C TYR A 3 5.87 -16.19 10.89
N GLN A 4 5.25 -17.24 10.43
CA GLN A 4 5.94 -18.49 10.23
C GLN A 4 6.96 -18.24 9.13
N THR A 5 8.18 -18.02 9.54
CA THR A 5 9.35 -17.76 8.69
C THR A 5 9.80 -19.01 7.95
N ASN A 6 8.99 -20.05 7.99
CA ASN A 6 9.26 -21.29 7.32
C ASN A 6 9.21 -21.09 5.81
N ALA A 7 10.33 -21.21 5.17
CA ALA A 7 10.47 -21.07 3.72
C ALA A 7 9.56 -22.03 2.94
N ILE A 8 9.19 -23.13 3.53
CA ILE A 8 8.41 -24.22 2.93
C ILE A 8 6.96 -24.20 3.36
N GLN A 9 6.62 -23.57 4.46
CA GLN A 9 5.20 -23.31 4.64
C GLN A 9 4.76 -22.45 3.47
N LYS A 10 3.78 -22.95 2.71
CA LYS A 10 2.92 -22.07 1.92
C LYS A 10 2.36 -21.08 2.90
N GLY A 11 3.17 -20.09 3.22
CA GLY A 11 2.73 -18.94 3.99
C GLY A 11 1.46 -18.44 3.34
N ILE A 12 0.63 -17.79 4.07
CA ILE A 12 -0.43 -16.96 3.55
C ILE A 12 0.10 -16.38 2.25
N GLY A 13 -0.43 -16.79 1.12
CA GLY A 13 0.18 -16.50 -0.18
C GLY A 13 0.39 -14.98 -0.33
N ASN A 14 1.34 -14.54 -1.14
CA ASN A 14 1.60 -13.12 -1.38
C ASN A 14 0.32 -12.31 -1.65
N SER A 15 -0.70 -12.93 -2.25
CA SER A 15 -2.02 -12.35 -2.47
C SER A 15 -2.79 -12.08 -1.18
N GLU A 16 -2.58 -12.87 -0.12
CA GLU A 16 -3.21 -12.66 1.19
C GLU A 16 -2.40 -11.70 2.05
N VAL A 17 -1.07 -11.75 2.00
CA VAL A 17 -0.19 -10.80 2.68
C VAL A 17 -0.27 -9.41 2.06
N SER A 18 -0.44 -9.31 0.73
CA SER A 18 -0.67 -8.06 0.02
C SER A 18 -2.15 -7.69 -0.11
N SER A 19 -3.04 -8.59 0.31
CA SER A 19 -4.48 -8.30 0.38
C SER A 19 -4.72 -7.22 1.41
N GLN A 20 -5.30 -6.13 0.97
CA GLN A 20 -5.33 -4.91 1.76
C GLN A 20 -6.74 -4.56 2.11
N TRP A 21 -6.86 -3.64 3.06
CA TRP A 21 -8.07 -3.10 3.59
C TRP A 21 -8.75 -4.01 4.59
N PHE A 22 -9.61 -4.91 4.16
CA PHE A 22 -10.47 -5.66 5.08
C PHE A 22 -9.96 -7.08 5.38
N LYS A 23 -9.06 -7.60 4.54
CA LYS A 23 -8.61 -9.00 4.63
C LYS A 23 -7.27 -9.21 5.34
N ARG A 24 -6.61 -8.14 5.78
CA ARG A 24 -5.39 -8.28 6.56
C ARG A 24 -5.67 -8.92 7.92
N PRO A 25 -4.77 -9.75 8.43
CA PRO A 25 -4.84 -10.26 9.80
C PRO A 25 -4.92 -9.12 10.81
N ASP A 26 -5.52 -9.38 11.96
CA ASP A 26 -5.79 -8.33 12.96
C ASP A 26 -4.52 -7.77 13.59
N ASP A 27 -3.44 -8.57 13.64
CA ASP A 27 -2.11 -8.12 14.09
C ASP A 27 -1.39 -7.15 13.15
N GLN A 28 -1.92 -6.95 11.94
CA GLN A 28 -1.44 -5.96 10.98
C GLN A 28 -2.31 -4.69 10.93
N LYS A 29 -3.31 -4.61 11.78
CA LYS A 29 -4.27 -3.51 11.84
C LYS A 29 -4.05 -2.67 13.09
N PHE A 30 -4.07 -1.35 12.93
CA PHE A 30 -3.89 -0.41 14.02
C PHE A 30 -5.09 0.54 14.08
N LEU A 31 -5.51 0.84 15.30
CA LEU A 31 -6.61 1.77 15.58
C LEU A 31 -6.12 3.18 15.88
N SER A 32 -4.83 3.35 16.15
CA SER A 32 -4.24 4.66 16.40
C SER A 32 -2.88 4.80 15.71
N LEU A 33 -2.56 6.03 15.30
CA LEU A 33 -1.24 6.38 14.76
C LEU A 33 -0.13 6.21 15.81
N SER A 34 -0.42 6.48 17.08
CA SER A 34 0.55 6.36 18.18
C SER A 34 0.97 4.90 18.39
N ASP A 35 0.02 3.95 18.39
CA ASP A 35 0.32 2.54 18.54
C ASP A 35 1.09 2.01 17.34
N MET A 36 0.68 2.41 16.12
CA MET A 36 1.38 2.06 14.90
C MET A 36 2.81 2.60 14.89
N TYR A 37 3.00 3.86 15.27
CA TYR A 37 4.32 4.49 15.40
C TYR A 37 5.20 3.78 16.43
N ALA A 38 4.67 3.51 17.61
CA ALA A 38 5.40 2.83 18.68
C ALA A 38 5.84 1.43 18.26
N ALA A 39 4.96 0.65 17.63
CA ALA A 39 5.27 -0.69 17.12
C ALA A 39 6.39 -0.65 16.08
N LYS A 40 6.30 0.27 15.10
CA LYS A 40 7.31 0.38 14.03
C LYS A 40 8.63 0.97 14.51
N ARG A 41 8.61 1.89 15.45
CA ARG A 41 9.82 2.43 16.08
C ARG A 41 10.55 1.37 16.90
N ASN A 42 9.84 0.59 17.70
CA ASN A 42 10.42 -0.50 18.48
C ASN A 42 11.07 -1.54 17.57
N LEU A 43 10.44 -1.87 16.44
CA LEU A 43 11.05 -2.73 15.44
C LEU A 43 12.34 -2.12 14.88
N ALA A 44 12.33 -0.85 14.52
CA ALA A 44 13.48 -0.16 13.93
C ALA A 44 14.70 -0.09 14.88
N VAL A 45 14.47 0.08 16.17
CA VAL A 45 15.54 0.11 17.19
C VAL A 45 16.28 -1.23 17.26
N ASN A 46 15.58 -2.33 17.05
CA ASN A 46 16.15 -3.69 17.09
C ASN A 46 16.69 -4.16 15.73
N MET A 47 16.66 -3.30 14.71
CA MET A 47 17.15 -3.64 13.38
C MET A 47 18.66 -3.43 13.25
N ARG A 48 19.29 -4.39 12.57
CA ARG A 48 20.68 -4.30 12.15
C ARG A 48 20.75 -4.27 10.63
N SER A 49 21.73 -3.59 10.10
CA SER A 49 21.97 -3.49 8.66
C SER A 49 23.43 -3.77 8.37
N GLU A 50 23.69 -4.68 7.47
CA GLU A 50 25.03 -5.12 7.14
C GLU A 50 25.15 -5.40 5.64
N ILE A 51 26.30 -5.01 5.06
CA ILE A 51 26.64 -5.35 3.68
C ILE A 51 27.56 -6.57 3.71
N VAL A 52 27.11 -7.64 3.05
CA VAL A 52 27.82 -8.91 3.00
C VAL A 52 28.13 -9.30 1.57
N ASP A 53 29.25 -9.97 1.39
CA ASP A 53 29.53 -10.67 0.13
C ASP A 53 28.60 -11.87 0.00
N THR A 54 27.94 -12.03 -1.12
CA THR A 54 27.01 -13.13 -1.36
C THR A 54 27.68 -14.52 -1.33
N HIS A 55 29.01 -14.59 -1.57
CA HIS A 55 29.79 -15.80 -1.39
C HIS A 55 29.99 -16.20 0.07
N ALA A 56 29.98 -15.21 0.97
CA ALA A 56 30.15 -15.47 2.41
C ALA A 56 28.85 -15.95 3.07
N LEU A 57 27.71 -15.82 2.38
CA LEU A 57 26.43 -16.31 2.89
C LEU A 57 26.39 -17.84 2.85
N GLU A 58 25.97 -18.41 3.95
CA GLU A 58 25.67 -19.83 4.10
C GLU A 58 24.16 -19.99 4.30
N VAL A 59 23.57 -20.85 3.49
CA VAL A 59 22.13 -21.15 3.53
C VAL A 59 21.98 -22.57 4.06
N ILE A 60 21.36 -22.70 5.22
CA ILE A 60 21.21 -23.97 5.93
C ILE A 60 19.75 -24.38 5.90
N GLY A 61 19.48 -25.57 5.45
CA GLY A 61 18.13 -26.16 5.45
C GLY A 61 18.01 -27.22 6.55
N GLU A 62 17.16 -26.97 7.51
CA GLU A 62 16.84 -27.92 8.57
C GLU A 62 15.52 -28.63 8.25
N PRO A 63 15.47 -29.96 8.18
CA PRO A 63 14.24 -30.70 7.97
C PRO A 63 13.33 -30.59 9.20
N ASP A 64 12.02 -30.59 8.97
CA ASP A 64 11.05 -30.78 10.03
C ASP A 64 10.91 -32.27 10.30
N GLU A 65 11.22 -32.72 11.52
CA GLU A 65 11.15 -34.12 11.90
C GLU A 65 9.72 -34.68 11.80
N ALA A 66 8.72 -33.86 12.08
CA ALA A 66 7.32 -34.25 12.00
C ALA A 66 6.80 -34.29 10.54
N ASN A 67 7.40 -33.50 9.64
CA ASN A 67 7.02 -33.43 8.23
C ASN A 67 8.26 -33.20 7.35
N PRO A 68 8.89 -34.26 6.83
CA PRO A 68 10.11 -34.17 6.01
C PRO A 68 9.97 -33.31 4.73
N SER A 69 8.75 -33.04 4.28
CA SER A 69 8.48 -32.12 3.16
C SER A 69 8.49 -30.65 3.58
N ARG A 70 8.67 -30.36 4.84
CA ARG A 70 8.77 -29.02 5.43
C ARG A 70 10.15 -28.85 6.08
N GLY A 71 10.36 -27.75 6.74
CA GLY A 71 11.58 -27.45 7.48
C GLY A 71 11.87 -25.96 7.50
N PHE A 72 13.02 -25.59 7.98
CA PHE A 72 13.44 -24.21 8.17
C PHE A 72 14.66 -23.90 7.33
N ILE A 73 14.70 -22.68 6.80
CA ILE A 73 15.91 -22.14 6.19
C ILE A 73 16.49 -21.10 7.13
N LYS A 74 17.77 -21.22 7.37
CA LYS A 74 18.57 -20.29 8.14
C LYS A 74 19.65 -19.67 7.24
N LEU A 75 19.99 -18.43 7.55
CA LEU A 75 21.13 -17.74 6.96
C LEU A 75 22.19 -17.57 8.02
N ALA A 76 23.39 -17.91 7.68
CA ALA A 76 24.61 -17.63 8.45
C ALA A 76 25.61 -16.93 7.54
N SER A 77 26.59 -16.28 8.10
CA SER A 77 27.72 -15.75 7.35
C SER A 77 29.03 -16.31 7.86
N LYS A 78 29.91 -16.62 6.91
CA LYS A 78 31.29 -17.05 7.21
C LYS A 78 32.21 -15.88 7.57
N ASP A 79 31.74 -14.67 7.38
CA ASP A 79 32.53 -13.48 7.73
C ASP A 79 32.51 -13.26 9.25
N ARG A 80 33.69 -13.15 9.85
CA ARG A 80 33.86 -13.05 11.31
C ARG A 80 33.22 -11.81 11.95
N TYR A 81 32.73 -10.88 11.15
CA TYR A 81 32.03 -9.68 11.60
C TYR A 81 30.53 -9.90 11.82
N LEU A 82 29.95 -10.92 11.22
CA LEU A 82 28.56 -11.36 11.45
C LEU A 82 28.53 -12.36 12.60
N ASN A 83 28.92 -11.93 13.80
CA ASN A 83 28.90 -12.75 15.00
C ASN A 83 27.75 -13.73 15.04
N ASP A 84 27.97 -14.99 14.75
CA ASP A 84 27.20 -16.20 15.10
C ASP A 84 25.65 -16.10 15.09
N LEU A 85 25.06 -15.09 14.47
CA LEU A 85 23.62 -14.93 14.45
C LEU A 85 23.05 -15.68 13.23
N GLU A 86 22.60 -16.88 13.46
CA GLU A 86 21.72 -17.56 12.52
C GLU A 86 20.39 -16.82 12.45
N THR A 87 19.99 -16.42 11.26
CA THR A 87 18.73 -15.73 11.06
C THR A 87 17.83 -16.50 10.11
N GLN A 88 16.54 -16.49 10.39
CA GLN A 88 15.53 -17.05 9.50
C GLN A 88 14.99 -15.99 8.56
N PRO A 89 14.93 -16.23 7.24
CA PRO A 89 14.32 -15.27 6.33
C PRO A 89 12.81 -15.18 6.56
N THR A 90 12.28 -13.96 6.55
CA THR A 90 10.83 -13.75 6.43
C THR A 90 10.34 -14.25 5.07
N HIS A 91 9.03 -14.40 4.91
CA HIS A 91 8.47 -14.78 3.61
C HIS A 91 8.91 -13.83 2.49
N TRP A 92 8.98 -12.53 2.77
CA TRP A 92 9.44 -11.53 1.81
C TRP A 92 10.92 -11.67 1.46
N SER A 93 11.80 -11.68 2.47
CA SER A 93 13.24 -11.77 2.25
C SER A 93 13.66 -13.10 1.61
N PHE A 94 12.94 -14.19 1.87
CA PHE A 94 13.13 -15.44 1.15
C PHE A 94 12.92 -15.29 -0.35
N GLY A 95 11.89 -14.51 -0.75
CA GLY A 95 11.68 -14.17 -2.15
C GLY A 95 12.86 -13.39 -2.76
N GLN A 96 13.43 -12.46 -1.99
CA GLN A 96 14.61 -11.68 -2.40
C GLN A 96 15.87 -12.54 -2.50
N LEU A 97 16.05 -13.49 -1.60
CA LEU A 97 17.15 -14.48 -1.65
C LEU A 97 17.04 -15.38 -2.88
N GLY A 98 15.84 -15.89 -3.18
CA GLY A 98 15.57 -16.62 -4.40
C GLY A 98 15.93 -15.80 -5.65
N GLN A 99 15.50 -14.56 -5.70
CA GLN A 99 15.86 -13.64 -6.80
C GLN A 99 17.37 -13.38 -6.88
N LEU A 100 18.04 -13.22 -5.72
CA LEU A 100 19.48 -13.03 -5.66
C LEU A 100 20.24 -14.26 -6.21
N ALA A 101 19.75 -15.46 -5.90
CA ALA A 101 20.29 -16.74 -6.35
C ALA A 101 19.86 -17.13 -7.79
N GLY A 102 19.00 -16.34 -8.43
CA GLY A 102 18.46 -16.65 -9.76
C GLY A 102 17.49 -17.84 -9.77
N ALA A 103 16.85 -18.14 -8.64
CA ALA A 103 15.93 -19.26 -8.46
C ALA A 103 14.51 -18.78 -8.12
N PRO A 104 13.46 -19.35 -8.76
CA PRO A 104 12.07 -18.94 -8.51
C PRO A 104 11.63 -19.29 -7.07
N ALA A 105 11.35 -18.29 -6.26
CA ALA A 105 10.98 -18.49 -4.85
C ALA A 105 9.70 -19.34 -4.67
N SER A 106 8.74 -19.25 -5.62
CA SER A 106 7.54 -20.09 -5.59
C SER A 106 7.86 -21.57 -5.69
N TYR A 107 8.79 -21.95 -6.57
CA TYR A 107 9.25 -23.31 -6.72
C TYR A 107 10.04 -23.77 -5.48
N LEU A 108 10.95 -22.92 -4.98
CA LEU A 108 11.75 -23.24 -3.80
C LEU A 108 10.89 -23.53 -2.56
N ARG A 109 9.71 -22.87 -2.44
CA ARG A 109 8.79 -23.11 -1.34
C ARG A 109 8.05 -24.45 -1.40
N ASP A 110 8.03 -25.08 -2.54
CA ASP A 110 7.46 -26.42 -2.71
C ASP A 110 8.49 -27.56 -2.48
N LEU A 111 9.77 -27.23 -2.31
CA LEU A 111 10.84 -28.16 -2.02
C LEU A 111 11.01 -28.42 -0.52
N PRO A 112 11.56 -29.59 -0.11
CA PRO A 112 12.10 -29.79 1.23
C PRO A 112 13.17 -28.74 1.56
N ALA A 113 13.25 -28.28 2.82
CA ALA A 113 14.16 -27.19 3.21
C ALA A 113 15.64 -27.46 2.87
N PRO A 114 16.21 -28.65 3.07
CA PRO A 114 17.58 -28.92 2.66
C PRO A 114 17.80 -28.71 1.16
N LEU A 115 16.89 -29.19 0.32
CA LEU A 115 17.01 -29.05 -1.13
C LEU A 115 16.83 -27.61 -1.59
N ALA A 116 15.88 -26.87 -1.00
CA ALA A 116 15.71 -25.45 -1.26
C ALA A 116 16.96 -24.64 -0.86
N ALA A 117 17.56 -24.95 0.28
CA ALA A 117 18.80 -24.35 0.75
C ALA A 117 19.96 -24.62 -0.21
N ASP A 118 20.13 -25.86 -0.66
CA ASP A 118 21.15 -26.25 -1.64
C ASP A 118 20.97 -25.48 -2.96
N CYS A 119 19.74 -25.36 -3.45
CA CYS A 119 19.44 -24.58 -4.65
C CYS A 119 19.82 -23.10 -4.50
N ILE A 120 19.46 -22.49 -3.37
CA ILE A 120 19.81 -21.09 -3.10
C ILE A 120 21.33 -20.96 -2.96
N GLN A 121 21.98 -21.85 -2.20
CA GLN A 121 23.42 -21.83 -1.98
C GLN A 121 24.19 -21.97 -3.30
N TRP A 122 23.73 -22.87 -4.17
CA TRP A 122 24.32 -23.03 -5.50
C TRP A 122 24.18 -21.76 -6.32
N GLY A 123 22.97 -21.15 -6.33
CA GLY A 123 22.70 -19.91 -7.02
C GLY A 123 23.58 -18.76 -6.53
N LEU A 124 23.73 -18.60 -5.21
CA LEU A 124 24.60 -17.57 -4.63
C LEU A 124 26.07 -17.74 -5.03
N ARG A 125 26.54 -18.96 -5.23
CA ARG A 125 27.92 -19.23 -5.65
C ARG A 125 28.13 -19.02 -7.14
N TYR A 126 27.21 -19.46 -7.99
CA TYR A 126 27.46 -19.61 -9.43
C TYR A 126 26.55 -18.79 -10.33
N ASN A 127 25.41 -18.32 -9.81
CA ASN A 127 24.37 -17.63 -10.60
C ASN A 127 23.82 -16.38 -9.92
N ARG A 128 24.54 -15.83 -8.96
CA ARG A 128 24.07 -14.66 -8.23
C ARG A 128 23.87 -13.43 -9.11
N SER A 129 22.83 -12.67 -8.85
CA SER A 129 22.52 -11.44 -9.58
C SER A 129 23.39 -10.25 -9.18
N ARG A 130 24.10 -10.35 -8.04
CA ARG A 130 25.03 -9.33 -7.54
C ARG A 130 26.05 -9.91 -6.56
N GLU A 131 27.18 -9.26 -6.41
CA GLU A 131 28.26 -9.71 -5.54
C GLU A 131 28.05 -9.36 -4.06
N GLN A 132 27.43 -8.21 -3.80
CA GLN A 132 27.13 -7.76 -2.45
C GLN A 132 25.65 -7.57 -2.23
N VAL A 133 25.21 -7.86 -1.03
CA VAL A 133 23.85 -7.68 -0.57
C VAL A 133 23.84 -6.96 0.77
N LYS A 134 22.89 -6.06 0.95
CA LYS A 134 22.61 -5.43 2.23
C LYS A 134 21.52 -6.21 2.92
N LEU A 135 21.87 -6.92 3.97
CA LEU A 135 20.94 -7.65 4.83
C LEU A 135 20.38 -6.72 5.91
N TYR A 136 19.10 -6.83 6.17
CA TYR A 136 18.43 -6.24 7.32
C TYR A 136 17.90 -7.35 8.20
N SER A 137 18.34 -7.40 9.45
CA SER A 137 17.94 -8.40 10.41
C SER A 137 17.42 -7.75 11.69
N SER A 138 16.53 -8.45 12.37
CA SER A 138 16.05 -8.13 13.71
C SER A 138 16.20 -9.34 14.60
N THR A 139 16.31 -9.10 15.89
CA THR A 139 16.25 -10.17 16.89
C THR A 139 14.91 -10.06 17.59
N SER A 140 14.15 -11.12 17.59
CA SER A 140 12.89 -11.23 18.31
C SER A 140 13.12 -11.27 19.82
N THR A 141 12.07 -11.07 20.60
CA THR A 141 12.12 -11.12 22.09
C THR A 141 12.50 -12.48 22.65
N ASP A 142 12.31 -13.54 21.88
CA ASP A 142 12.72 -14.91 22.21
C ASP A 142 14.17 -15.24 21.80
N GLY A 143 14.88 -14.25 21.26
CA GLY A 143 16.26 -14.40 20.80
C GLY A 143 16.41 -14.93 19.37
N THR A 144 15.31 -15.26 18.67
CA THR A 144 15.35 -15.71 17.28
C THR A 144 15.71 -14.55 16.36
N GLY A 145 16.73 -14.75 15.53
CA GLY A 145 17.12 -13.78 14.50
C GLY A 145 16.23 -13.92 13.25
N GLU A 146 15.76 -12.79 12.72
CA GLU A 146 15.03 -12.75 11.45
C GLU A 146 15.77 -11.91 10.42
N THR A 147 15.98 -12.45 9.21
CA THR A 147 16.36 -11.62 8.05
C THR A 147 15.10 -11.07 7.41
N ARG A 148 14.90 -9.77 7.51
CA ARG A 148 13.70 -9.10 7.02
C ARG A 148 13.81 -8.64 5.58
N ALA A 149 15.04 -8.32 5.11
CA ALA A 149 15.28 -7.94 3.73
C ALA A 149 16.71 -8.28 3.28
N ALA A 150 16.83 -8.58 1.97
CA ALA A 150 18.08 -8.73 1.25
C ALA A 150 18.05 -7.79 0.03
N THR A 151 18.62 -6.60 0.18
CA THR A 151 18.53 -5.52 -0.81
C THR A 151 19.89 -5.20 -1.44
N GLY A 152 19.94 -4.30 -2.42
CA GLY A 152 21.21 -3.83 -2.97
C GLY A 152 22.01 -3.02 -1.93
N PRO A 153 23.36 -2.95 -2.06
CA PRO A 153 24.22 -2.27 -1.09
C PRO A 153 23.87 -0.78 -0.95
N ASP A 154 23.43 -0.13 -2.03
CA ASP A 154 23.04 1.29 -2.05
C ASP A 154 21.58 1.53 -1.68
N TYR A 155 20.89 0.52 -1.17
CA TYR A 155 19.51 0.68 -0.73
C TYR A 155 19.46 1.58 0.50
N GLY A 156 18.86 2.77 0.35
CA GLY A 156 18.59 3.72 1.42
C GLY A 156 17.22 3.39 2.04
N ARG A 157 17.23 2.91 3.27
CA ARG A 157 16.03 2.58 3.98
C ARG A 157 15.35 3.85 4.49
N ILE A 158 14.06 3.96 4.23
CA ILE A 158 13.15 4.84 4.97
C ILE A 158 12.39 3.91 5.91
N TYR A 159 12.56 4.09 7.21
CA TYR A 159 11.86 3.27 8.20
C TYR A 159 10.36 3.62 8.22
N ASP A 160 9.54 2.63 8.49
CA ASP A 160 8.08 2.83 8.51
C ASP A 160 7.65 3.90 9.52
N HIS A 161 8.30 3.99 10.69
CA HIS A 161 8.00 5.03 11.66
C HIS A 161 8.37 6.44 11.16
N GLU A 162 9.33 6.59 10.24
CA GLU A 162 9.66 7.87 9.61
C GLU A 162 8.54 8.36 8.68
N ILE A 163 7.76 7.42 8.10
CA ILE A 163 6.55 7.75 7.32
C ILE A 163 5.41 8.20 8.23
N ILE A 164 5.25 7.56 9.38
CA ILE A 164 4.13 7.81 10.30
C ILE A 164 4.31 9.15 11.02
N LYS A 165 5.55 9.52 11.37
CA LYS A 165 5.84 10.71 12.17
C LYS A 165 5.29 12.02 11.57
N PRO A 166 5.58 12.39 10.29
CA PRO A 166 5.04 13.64 9.73
C PRO A 166 3.52 13.63 9.63
N VAL A 167 2.89 12.45 9.51
CA VAL A 167 1.43 12.33 9.54
C VAL A 167 0.89 12.63 10.94
N MET A 168 1.53 12.11 12.00
CA MET A 168 1.16 12.43 13.37
C MET A 168 1.30 13.93 13.64
N ASP A 169 2.39 14.55 13.20
CA ASP A 169 2.63 15.98 13.36
C ASP A 169 1.59 16.83 12.63
N LEU A 170 1.11 16.40 11.47
CA LEU A 170 0.00 17.06 10.78
C LEU A 170 -1.31 16.94 11.57
N VAL A 171 -1.63 15.76 12.10
CA VAL A 171 -2.83 15.53 12.92
C VAL A 171 -2.83 16.44 14.14
N GLU A 172 -1.70 16.50 14.85
CA GLU A 172 -1.55 17.34 16.06
C GLU A 172 -1.71 18.82 15.71
N ARG A 173 -1.00 19.33 14.70
CA ARG A 173 -1.06 20.74 14.29
C ARG A 173 -2.43 21.17 13.76
N SER A 174 -3.17 20.28 13.14
CA SER A 174 -4.52 20.53 12.65
C SER A 174 -5.59 20.50 13.74
N GLY A 175 -5.20 20.27 15.02
CA GLY A 175 -6.15 20.10 16.10
C GLY A 175 -7.08 18.90 15.93
N GLY A 176 -6.60 17.84 15.24
CA GLY A 176 -7.33 16.62 14.98
C GLY A 176 -8.36 16.72 13.84
N ALA A 177 -8.17 17.66 12.91
CA ALA A 177 -9.01 17.71 11.69
C ALA A 177 -8.78 16.49 10.81
N TRP A 178 -7.54 16.02 10.72
CA TRP A 178 -7.17 14.83 9.98
C TRP A 178 -7.37 13.58 10.82
N LYS A 179 -8.21 12.68 10.39
CA LYS A 179 -8.53 11.44 11.11
C LYS A 179 -8.53 10.23 10.18
N ILE A 180 -8.42 9.07 10.80
CA ILE A 180 -8.77 7.82 10.17
C ILE A 180 -10.26 7.91 9.80
N PRO A 181 -10.66 7.70 8.53
CA PRO A 181 -12.05 7.76 8.14
C PRO A 181 -12.85 6.76 8.98
N GLY A 182 -13.99 7.21 9.46
CA GLY A 182 -14.96 6.35 10.11
C GLY A 182 -15.48 5.27 9.15
N MET A 183 -16.20 4.35 9.71
CA MET A 183 -16.90 3.33 8.95
C MET A 183 -17.96 3.96 8.06
N MET A 184 -18.14 3.38 6.90
CA MET A 184 -19.32 3.60 6.12
C MET A 184 -20.54 3.04 6.85
N VAL A 185 -21.41 3.91 7.29
CA VAL A 185 -22.62 3.55 7.98
C VAL A 185 -23.75 3.40 6.98
N GLY A 186 -24.34 2.24 7.02
CA GLY A 186 -25.58 1.98 6.31
C GLY A 186 -25.42 1.76 4.80
N VAL A 187 -26.32 1.00 4.28
CA VAL A 187 -26.53 0.83 2.86
C VAL A 187 -27.95 1.34 2.61
N GLU A 188 -28.08 2.62 2.40
CA GLU A 188 -29.35 3.17 1.94
C GLU A 188 -29.37 3.06 0.41
N ASN A 189 -30.37 2.40 -0.12
CA ASN A 189 -30.50 2.11 -1.55
C ASN A 189 -29.29 1.39 -2.20
N GLY A 190 -28.54 0.60 -1.43
CA GLY A 190 -27.33 -0.08 -1.93
C GLY A 190 -26.06 0.77 -1.91
N LEU A 191 -26.11 1.99 -1.37
CA LEU A 191 -24.99 2.91 -1.24
C LEU A 191 -24.43 2.88 0.17
N ALA A 192 -23.11 2.72 0.28
CA ALA A 192 -22.39 2.89 1.53
C ALA A 192 -22.13 4.39 1.74
N THR A 193 -22.55 4.94 2.87
CA THR A 193 -22.33 6.34 3.22
C THR A 193 -21.17 6.47 4.19
N TYR A 194 -20.35 7.52 4.03
CA TYR A 194 -19.30 7.88 4.97
C TYR A 194 -19.89 8.66 6.14
N ASP A 195 -19.61 8.22 7.36
CA ASP A 195 -19.96 8.93 8.58
C ASP A 195 -18.70 9.17 9.42
N PRO A 196 -18.28 10.44 9.57
CA PRO A 196 -17.09 10.79 10.33
C PRO A 196 -17.21 10.48 11.85
N ASP A 197 -18.41 10.33 12.36
CA ASP A 197 -18.65 10.12 13.79
C ASP A 197 -18.63 8.62 14.19
N VAL A 198 -18.60 7.72 13.20
CA VAL A 198 -18.48 6.29 13.47
C VAL A 198 -17.06 5.92 13.86
N PRO A 199 -16.86 5.27 15.01
CA PRO A 199 -15.52 4.91 15.47
C PRO A 199 -14.86 3.87 14.57
N VAL A 200 -13.57 4.02 14.34
CA VAL A 200 -12.74 3.01 13.66
C VAL A 200 -12.64 1.76 14.52
N THR A 201 -12.81 0.60 13.91
CA THR A 201 -12.70 -0.71 14.55
C THR A 201 -11.75 -1.60 13.77
N LEU A 202 -11.42 -2.78 14.31
CA LEU A 202 -10.61 -3.78 13.58
C LEU A 202 -11.27 -4.28 12.28
N GLN A 203 -12.57 -4.08 12.12
CA GLN A 203 -13.30 -4.41 10.90
C GLN A 203 -13.16 -3.33 9.83
N THR A 204 -12.83 -2.10 10.21
CA THR A 204 -12.78 -0.94 9.32
C THR A 204 -11.53 -0.07 9.44
N PRO A 205 -10.40 -0.58 9.93
CA PRO A 205 -9.22 0.22 10.09
C PRO A 205 -8.63 0.65 8.73
N THR A 206 -7.97 1.78 8.74
CA THR A 206 -7.25 2.31 7.58
C THR A 206 -5.76 2.47 7.83
N LEU A 207 -5.29 1.96 8.97
CA LEU A 207 -3.90 1.90 9.35
C LEU A 207 -3.43 0.45 9.31
N PHE A 208 -2.52 0.16 8.40
CA PHE A 208 -2.01 -1.19 8.19
C PHE A 208 -0.49 -1.21 8.23
N ALA A 209 0.08 -2.19 8.91
CA ALA A 209 1.51 -2.43 8.87
C ALA A 209 1.80 -3.92 8.98
N SER A 210 2.64 -4.44 8.09
CA SER A 210 3.10 -5.82 8.08
C SER A 210 4.61 -5.90 8.34
N ASP A 211 5.19 -7.06 8.10
CA ASP A 211 6.65 -7.28 8.13
C ASP A 211 7.38 -6.61 6.95
N HIS A 212 6.69 -6.20 5.91
CA HIS A 212 7.29 -5.68 4.68
C HIS A 212 6.68 -4.37 4.16
N ASP A 213 5.54 -3.90 4.71
CA ASP A 213 4.91 -2.66 4.26
C ASP A 213 4.19 -1.91 5.38
N VAL A 214 3.95 -0.64 5.15
CA VAL A 214 3.04 0.22 5.89
C VAL A 214 2.11 0.92 4.92
N PHE A 215 0.85 1.04 5.31
CA PHE A 215 -0.14 1.81 4.58
C PHE A 215 -1.12 2.46 5.56
N LEU A 216 -1.34 3.75 5.37
CA LEU A 216 -2.29 4.51 6.15
C LEU A 216 -2.97 5.55 5.26
N PHE A 217 -4.22 5.88 5.55
CA PHE A 217 -4.86 7.03 4.95
C PHE A 217 -5.71 7.79 5.96
N LEU A 218 -5.76 9.10 5.79
CA LEU A 218 -6.51 10.03 6.63
C LEU A 218 -7.36 10.94 5.75
N VAL A 219 -8.42 11.46 6.35
CA VAL A 219 -9.31 12.47 5.74
C VAL A 219 -9.50 13.63 6.69
N ASP A 220 -9.67 14.82 6.12
CA ASP A 220 -10.12 16.02 6.83
C ASP A 220 -11.65 16.06 6.77
N ASP A 221 -12.29 15.62 7.84
CA ASP A 221 -13.75 15.57 7.93
C ASP A 221 -14.37 16.84 8.52
N ARG A 222 -13.55 17.78 9.00
CA ARG A 222 -14.03 19.06 9.53
C ARG A 222 -14.24 20.12 8.45
N ASN A 223 -13.59 19.95 7.30
CA ASN A 223 -13.64 20.90 6.20
C ASN A 223 -14.18 20.24 4.93
N PRO A 224 -15.47 19.79 4.91
CA PRO A 224 -16.09 19.21 3.74
C PRO A 224 -16.20 20.23 2.61
N ILE A 225 -16.13 19.74 1.38
CA ILE A 225 -16.29 20.52 0.17
C ILE A 225 -17.63 20.14 -0.45
N GLU A 226 -18.56 21.09 -0.57
CA GLU A 226 -19.83 20.87 -1.25
C GLU A 226 -19.64 21.01 -2.76
N ILE A 227 -19.86 19.91 -3.49
CA ILE A 227 -19.73 19.84 -4.95
C ILE A 227 -21.09 19.88 -5.68
N GLY A 228 -22.17 20.14 -4.97
CA GLY A 228 -23.54 20.21 -5.48
C GLY A 228 -24.52 19.54 -4.54
N LYS A 229 -25.67 19.10 -5.09
CA LYS A 229 -26.72 18.43 -4.34
C LYS A 229 -27.00 17.04 -4.87
N LEU A 230 -27.31 16.14 -3.95
CA LEU A 230 -27.81 14.81 -4.25
C LEU A 230 -29.26 14.86 -4.76
N PRO A 231 -29.76 13.78 -5.38
CA PRO A 231 -31.18 13.67 -5.75
C PRO A 231 -32.13 13.83 -4.56
N SER A 232 -31.69 13.52 -3.34
CA SER A 232 -32.41 13.74 -2.08
C SER A 232 -32.56 15.22 -1.71
N GLY A 233 -31.79 16.11 -2.34
CA GLY A 233 -31.69 17.53 -1.98
C GLY A 233 -30.61 17.85 -0.95
N GLU A 234 -29.99 16.86 -0.35
CA GLU A 234 -28.87 17.01 0.58
C GLU A 234 -27.59 17.44 -0.15
N PRO A 235 -26.63 18.08 0.55
CA PRO A 235 -25.35 18.44 -0.06
C PRO A 235 -24.54 17.20 -0.47
N ASP A 236 -23.97 17.21 -1.66
CA ASP A 236 -23.00 16.22 -2.12
C ASP A 236 -21.60 16.65 -1.63
N LEU A 237 -21.11 15.98 -0.60
CA LEU A 237 -19.90 16.35 0.10
C LEU A 237 -18.70 15.51 -0.34
N VAL A 238 -17.56 16.18 -0.46
CA VAL A 238 -16.26 15.58 -0.70
C VAL A 238 -15.29 16.01 0.40
N PHE A 239 -14.46 15.09 0.84
CA PHE A 239 -13.45 15.31 1.87
C PHE A 239 -12.05 15.20 1.27
N ARG A 240 -11.17 16.10 1.64
CA ARG A 240 -9.75 15.97 1.33
C ARG A 240 -9.16 14.81 2.10
N GLY A 241 -8.30 14.03 1.45
CA GLY A 241 -7.61 12.92 2.08
C GLY A 241 -6.22 12.74 1.48
N PHE A 242 -5.39 11.98 2.20
CA PHE A 242 -4.14 11.47 1.65
C PHE A 242 -3.91 10.06 2.15
N TYR A 243 -3.13 9.29 1.40
CA TYR A 243 -2.54 8.08 1.90
C TYR A 243 -1.02 8.20 1.93
N ALA A 244 -0.41 7.53 2.90
CA ALA A 244 1.02 7.34 2.96
C ALA A 244 1.32 5.83 2.98
N SER A 245 2.34 5.42 2.24
CA SER A 245 2.75 4.03 2.15
C SER A 245 4.26 3.91 2.01
N ASN A 246 4.80 2.80 2.48
CA ASN A 246 6.21 2.50 2.39
C ASN A 246 6.45 1.00 2.43
N SER A 247 7.61 0.59 1.96
CA SER A 247 8.17 -0.72 2.25
C SER A 247 9.63 -0.59 2.60
N GLU A 248 9.94 -0.66 3.88
CA GLU A 248 11.34 -0.60 4.33
C GLU A 248 12.16 -1.83 3.91
N THR A 249 11.53 -2.85 3.36
CA THR A 249 12.15 -4.09 2.90
C THR A 249 12.35 -4.16 1.37
N GLY A 250 11.93 -3.12 0.63
CA GLY A 250 12.16 -3.04 -0.81
C GLY A 250 11.01 -3.51 -1.69
N ALA A 251 9.81 -3.73 -1.14
CA ALA A 251 8.63 -4.10 -1.93
C ALA A 251 8.07 -2.92 -2.73
N ALA A 252 8.15 -1.70 -2.19
CA ALA A 252 7.61 -0.50 -2.81
C ALA A 252 8.42 0.75 -2.43
N SER A 253 8.26 1.83 -3.20
CA SER A 253 8.78 3.16 -2.86
C SER A 253 7.96 3.78 -1.74
N ALA A 254 8.56 4.70 -0.97
CA ALA A 254 7.81 5.58 -0.09
C ALA A 254 6.95 6.55 -0.91
N LYS A 255 5.68 6.69 -0.51
CA LYS A 255 4.70 7.53 -1.21
C LYS A 255 3.82 8.28 -0.21
N ILE A 256 3.51 9.53 -0.54
CA ILE A 256 2.39 10.27 0.01
C ILE A 256 1.58 10.75 -1.19
N CYS A 257 0.28 10.48 -1.20
CA CYS A 257 -0.58 10.80 -2.32
C CYS A 257 -1.89 11.40 -1.82
N ALA A 258 -2.23 12.56 -2.36
CA ALA A 258 -3.48 13.24 -2.09
C ALA A 258 -4.65 12.56 -2.82
N PHE A 259 -5.83 12.62 -2.23
CA PHE A 259 -7.08 12.18 -2.85
C PHE A 259 -8.28 12.96 -2.34
N TYR A 260 -9.38 12.84 -3.04
CA TYR A 260 -10.68 13.32 -2.60
C TYR A 260 -11.62 12.13 -2.37
N LEU A 261 -12.27 12.12 -1.21
CA LEU A 261 -13.23 11.10 -0.80
C LEU A 261 -14.64 11.66 -0.89
N ARG A 262 -15.47 11.12 -1.79
CA ARG A 262 -16.89 11.51 -1.85
C ARG A 262 -17.67 10.79 -0.75
N GLY A 263 -18.40 11.55 0.08
CA GLY A 263 -19.08 11.03 1.28
C GLY A 263 -20.15 9.99 0.98
N VAL A 264 -20.94 10.18 -0.06
CA VAL A 264 -22.12 9.34 -0.37
C VAL A 264 -21.76 7.89 -0.71
N CYS A 265 -20.65 7.66 -1.40
CA CYS A 265 -20.30 6.34 -1.90
C CYS A 265 -18.91 5.88 -1.49
N ALA A 266 -18.20 6.66 -0.65
CA ALA A 266 -16.81 6.44 -0.27
C ALA A 266 -15.86 6.13 -1.44
N ASN A 267 -16.18 6.66 -2.58
CA ASN A 267 -15.30 6.63 -3.73
C ASN A 267 -14.11 7.53 -3.46
N ARG A 268 -12.91 6.99 -3.55
CA ARG A 268 -11.70 7.77 -3.52
C ARG A 268 -11.29 8.09 -4.94
N CYS A 269 -11.20 9.37 -5.25
CA CYS A 269 -10.63 9.86 -6.48
C CYS A 269 -9.22 10.41 -6.19
N LEU A 270 -8.20 9.78 -6.74
CA LEU A 270 -6.84 10.29 -6.71
C LEU A 270 -6.69 11.39 -7.77
N TRP A 271 -7.20 12.54 -7.46
CA TRP A 271 -7.17 13.67 -8.36
C TRP A 271 -6.42 14.85 -7.72
N GLY A 272 -5.37 15.27 -8.36
CA GLY A 272 -4.57 16.39 -7.90
C GLY A 272 -4.76 17.58 -8.82
N VAL A 273 -5.61 18.48 -8.45
CA VAL A 273 -5.88 19.71 -9.22
C VAL A 273 -4.90 20.83 -8.87
N GLU A 274 -4.11 20.70 -7.80
CA GLU A 274 -3.12 21.70 -7.40
C GLU A 274 -1.81 21.03 -6.98
N ASN A 275 -0.71 21.50 -7.50
CA ASN A 275 0.74 21.36 -7.20
C ASN A 275 1.27 20.15 -6.41
N PHE A 276 0.43 19.35 -5.75
CA PHE A 276 0.84 18.13 -5.02
C PHE A 276 -0.14 16.99 -5.30
N GLN A 277 0.27 16.09 -6.20
CA GLN A 277 -0.47 14.87 -6.49
C GLN A 277 0.16 13.66 -5.80
N GLU A 278 1.46 13.50 -5.90
CA GLU A 278 2.18 12.36 -5.38
C GLU A 278 3.62 12.76 -5.02
N LEU A 279 4.00 12.62 -3.76
CA LEU A 279 5.40 12.54 -3.36
C LEU A 279 5.81 11.07 -3.43
N LYS A 280 6.76 10.74 -4.31
CA LYS A 280 7.29 9.39 -4.48
C LYS A 280 8.80 9.40 -4.36
N ILE A 281 9.31 8.68 -3.37
CA ILE A 281 10.74 8.58 -3.11
C ILE A 281 11.17 7.12 -3.24
N ARG A 282 12.03 6.88 -4.22
CA ARG A 282 12.68 5.58 -4.40
C ARG A 282 13.76 5.40 -3.33
N HIS A 283 13.89 4.23 -2.77
CA HIS A 283 14.89 3.86 -1.79
C HIS A 283 16.31 3.84 -2.38
N SER A 284 16.87 5.02 -2.60
CA SER A 284 18.26 5.24 -2.96
C SER A 284 19.07 5.65 -1.74
N LYS A 285 20.39 5.76 -1.85
CA LYS A 285 21.33 6.02 -0.75
C LYS A 285 20.91 7.16 0.22
N PHE A 286 20.27 8.21 -0.29
CA PHE A 286 19.84 9.38 0.49
C PHE A 286 18.31 9.48 0.62
N ALA A 287 17.61 8.37 0.54
CA ALA A 287 16.14 8.37 0.52
C ALA A 287 15.52 8.87 1.82
N SER A 288 16.07 8.50 2.98
CA SER A 288 15.58 8.96 4.29
C SER A 288 15.73 10.46 4.46
N ASP A 289 16.91 11.03 4.14
CA ASP A 289 17.13 12.47 4.23
C ASP A 289 16.19 13.26 3.31
N ARG A 290 16.01 12.75 2.08
CA ARG A 290 15.11 13.33 1.11
C ARG A 290 13.64 13.27 1.60
N PHE A 291 13.22 12.15 2.16
CA PHE A 291 11.88 12.00 2.69
C PHE A 291 11.64 12.95 3.88
N ALA A 292 12.60 13.02 4.81
CA ALA A 292 12.51 13.92 5.96
C ALA A 292 12.39 15.40 5.54
N TYR A 293 13.02 15.79 4.43
CA TYR A 293 12.96 17.16 3.91
C TYR A 293 11.67 17.45 3.13
N GLU A 294 11.17 16.50 2.33
CA GLU A 294 10.06 16.73 1.38
C GLU A 294 8.67 16.39 1.95
N ALA A 295 8.57 15.43 2.90
CA ALA A 295 7.28 14.89 3.32
C ALA A 295 6.40 15.91 4.03
N GLN A 296 6.97 16.66 4.99
CA GLN A 296 6.22 17.60 5.79
C GLN A 296 5.70 18.79 4.96
N PRO A 297 6.53 19.46 4.13
CA PRO A 297 6.05 20.53 3.25
C PRO A 297 4.97 20.07 2.27
N ALA A 298 5.09 18.84 1.76
CA ALA A 298 4.09 18.26 0.86
C ALA A 298 2.73 18.08 1.54
N LEU A 299 2.71 17.51 2.75
CA LEU A 299 1.50 17.35 3.54
C LEU A 299 0.86 18.70 3.90
N GLU A 300 1.66 19.68 4.30
CA GLU A 300 1.19 21.01 4.65
C GLU A 300 0.62 21.75 3.45
N SER A 301 1.30 21.69 2.31
CA SER A 301 0.84 22.30 1.06
C SER A 301 -0.54 21.75 0.65
N PHE A 302 -0.72 20.42 0.78
CA PHE A 302 -2.02 19.81 0.48
C PHE A 302 -3.09 20.19 1.52
N ALA A 303 -2.75 20.17 2.80
CA ALA A 303 -3.69 20.50 3.86
C ALA A 303 -4.20 21.95 3.81
N GLN A 304 -3.35 22.88 3.34
CA GLN A 304 -3.65 24.31 3.26
C GLN A 304 -4.09 24.77 1.86
N GLY A 305 -4.03 23.89 0.86
CA GLY A 305 -4.37 24.21 -0.53
C GLY A 305 -5.80 24.75 -0.70
N SER A 306 -6.00 25.64 -1.66
CA SER A 306 -7.32 26.13 -2.04
C SER A 306 -8.17 24.98 -2.62
N THR A 307 -9.47 25.00 -2.37
CA THR A 307 -10.42 24.07 -2.96
C THR A 307 -11.04 24.58 -4.27
N GLN A 308 -10.73 25.81 -4.63
CA GLN A 308 -11.40 26.48 -5.77
C GLN A 308 -11.10 25.75 -7.09
N THR A 309 -9.84 25.46 -7.38
CA THR A 309 -9.46 24.77 -8.62
C THR A 309 -10.08 23.36 -8.67
N PHE A 310 -10.16 22.68 -7.52
CA PHE A 310 -10.86 21.38 -7.42
C PHE A 310 -12.34 21.53 -7.79
N MET A 311 -13.04 22.53 -7.23
CA MET A 311 -14.45 22.76 -7.51
C MET A 311 -14.70 23.10 -8.98
N GLU A 312 -13.91 24.02 -9.55
CA GLU A 312 -13.96 24.36 -10.98
C GLU A 312 -13.74 23.11 -11.86
N GLY A 313 -12.78 22.28 -11.50
CA GLY A 313 -12.52 21.02 -12.20
C GLY A 313 -13.69 20.02 -12.11
N VAL A 314 -14.36 19.92 -10.95
CA VAL A 314 -15.58 19.10 -10.80
C VAL A 314 -16.70 19.61 -11.67
N GLU A 315 -16.94 20.94 -11.69
CA GLU A 315 -17.97 21.56 -12.54
C GLU A 315 -17.69 21.31 -14.02
N ASN A 316 -16.45 21.49 -14.47
CA ASN A 316 -16.04 21.21 -15.84
C ASN A 316 -16.24 19.73 -16.19
N ALA A 317 -15.87 18.81 -15.29
CA ALA A 317 -16.04 17.37 -15.49
C ALA A 317 -17.52 16.95 -15.53
N LYS A 318 -18.39 17.59 -14.76
CA LYS A 318 -19.85 17.38 -14.80
C LYS A 318 -20.47 17.93 -16.08
N ALA A 319 -19.97 19.05 -16.59
CA ALA A 319 -20.42 19.64 -17.82
C ALA A 319 -19.98 18.88 -19.08
N ALA A 320 -18.82 18.24 -19.03
CA ALA A 320 -18.25 17.48 -20.14
C ALA A 320 -19.02 16.18 -20.38
N LYS A 321 -19.98 16.20 -21.31
CA LYS A 321 -20.75 15.01 -21.71
C LYS A 321 -19.92 14.12 -22.62
N VAL A 322 -19.86 12.84 -22.33
CA VAL A 322 -18.99 11.86 -23.04
C VAL A 322 -19.73 10.71 -23.68
N ALA A 323 -20.97 10.42 -23.29
CA ALA A 323 -21.69 9.27 -23.80
C ALA A 323 -23.20 9.43 -23.75
N GLN A 324 -23.88 9.00 -24.83
CA GLN A 324 -25.33 8.97 -24.90
C GLN A 324 -25.92 7.56 -24.72
N ASP A 325 -25.12 6.52 -25.01
CA ASP A 325 -25.51 5.11 -24.89
C ASP A 325 -24.42 4.27 -24.22
N ASP A 326 -24.72 3.00 -23.95
CA ASP A 326 -23.82 2.09 -23.24
C ASP A 326 -22.58 1.67 -24.05
N ASP A 327 -22.68 1.67 -25.38
CA ASP A 327 -21.54 1.36 -26.24
C ASP A 327 -20.54 2.52 -26.21
N ALA A 328 -21.01 3.75 -26.27
CA ALA A 328 -20.17 4.95 -26.15
C ALA A 328 -19.54 5.04 -24.74
N ARG A 329 -20.27 4.66 -23.66
CA ARG A 329 -19.74 4.57 -22.30
C ARG A 329 -18.62 3.55 -22.22
N LEU A 330 -18.85 2.35 -22.77
CA LEU A 330 -17.86 1.29 -22.78
C LEU A 330 -16.62 1.68 -23.60
N ASP A 331 -16.82 2.31 -24.73
CA ASP A 331 -15.73 2.83 -25.57
C ASP A 331 -14.89 3.88 -24.84
N PHE A 332 -15.52 4.81 -24.13
CA PHE A 332 -14.80 5.78 -23.30
C PHE A 332 -13.95 5.08 -22.22
N LEU A 333 -14.55 4.18 -21.45
CA LEU A 333 -13.85 3.50 -20.36
C LEU A 333 -12.71 2.59 -20.87
N THR A 334 -12.87 1.97 -22.02
CA THR A 334 -11.82 1.10 -22.60
C THR A 334 -10.72 1.89 -23.30
N LYS A 335 -11.07 2.86 -24.14
CA LYS A 335 -10.11 3.60 -24.97
C LYS A 335 -9.44 4.77 -24.23
N ARG A 336 -10.17 5.47 -23.37
CA ARG A 336 -9.66 6.65 -22.65
C ARG A 336 -9.12 6.33 -21.26
N ALA A 337 -9.80 5.47 -20.50
CA ALA A 337 -9.35 5.06 -19.17
C ALA A 337 -8.53 3.75 -19.18
N GLY A 338 -8.45 3.05 -20.31
CA GLY A 338 -7.66 1.82 -20.45
C GLY A 338 -8.16 0.68 -19.56
N LEU A 339 -9.48 0.56 -19.36
CA LEU A 339 -10.08 -0.56 -18.66
C LEU A 339 -10.29 -1.74 -19.62
N SER A 340 -10.30 -2.95 -19.07
CA SER A 340 -10.81 -4.09 -19.86
C SER A 340 -12.32 -3.94 -20.10
N ALA A 341 -12.84 -4.49 -21.20
CA ALA A 341 -14.27 -4.42 -21.49
C ALA A 341 -15.15 -5.04 -20.38
N ARG A 342 -14.64 -6.06 -19.68
CA ARG A 342 -15.30 -6.65 -18.50
C ARG A 342 -15.42 -5.63 -17.36
N MET A 343 -14.32 -4.93 -17.03
CA MET A 343 -14.33 -3.91 -15.98
C MET A 343 -15.17 -2.71 -16.38
N GLY A 344 -15.12 -2.29 -17.65
CA GLY A 344 -15.94 -1.18 -18.15
C GLY A 344 -17.44 -1.46 -17.99
N ARG A 345 -17.90 -2.66 -18.38
CA ARG A 345 -19.31 -3.05 -18.16
C ARG A 345 -19.69 -3.10 -16.68
N ALA A 346 -18.81 -3.64 -15.83
CA ALA A 346 -19.04 -3.66 -14.38
C ALA A 346 -19.14 -2.23 -13.81
N ALA A 347 -18.30 -1.30 -14.27
CA ALA A 347 -18.33 0.10 -13.86
C ALA A 347 -19.63 0.80 -14.26
N ILE A 348 -20.09 0.62 -15.51
CA ILE A 348 -21.36 1.17 -15.98
C ILE A 348 -22.52 0.65 -15.14
N ALA A 349 -22.61 -0.67 -14.97
CA ALA A 349 -23.69 -1.29 -14.19
C ALA A 349 -23.66 -0.84 -12.71
N ARG A 350 -22.46 -0.69 -12.13
CA ARG A 350 -22.32 -0.24 -10.74
C ARG A 350 -22.74 1.21 -10.58
N HIS A 351 -22.37 2.08 -11.52
CA HIS A 351 -22.78 3.49 -11.51
C HIS A 351 -24.32 3.61 -11.54
N VAL A 352 -24.97 2.90 -12.46
CA VAL A 352 -26.45 2.92 -12.54
C VAL A 352 -27.07 2.46 -11.22
N LYS A 353 -26.52 1.43 -10.59
CA LYS A 353 -27.01 0.92 -9.30
C LYS A 353 -26.86 1.96 -8.18
N GLU A 354 -25.76 2.71 -8.16
CA GLU A 354 -25.43 3.64 -7.08
C GLU A 354 -26.04 5.02 -7.27
N GLU A 355 -26.03 5.55 -8.51
CA GLU A 355 -26.52 6.89 -8.81
C GLU A 355 -27.97 6.91 -9.34
N GLY A 356 -28.59 5.76 -9.60
CA GLY A 356 -29.95 5.63 -10.12
C GLY A 356 -30.14 6.15 -11.57
N ARG A 357 -29.05 6.48 -12.27
CA ARG A 357 -29.04 7.02 -13.63
C ARG A 357 -27.82 6.55 -14.41
N PRO A 358 -27.86 6.58 -15.74
CA PRO A 358 -26.69 6.32 -16.57
C PRO A 358 -25.56 7.34 -16.36
N ALA A 359 -24.32 6.91 -16.53
CA ALA A 359 -23.14 7.77 -16.53
C ALA A 359 -23.06 8.57 -17.84
N GLU A 360 -23.13 9.89 -17.79
CA GLU A 360 -23.17 10.75 -18.98
C GLU A 360 -21.97 11.69 -19.09
N SER A 361 -21.38 12.07 -17.96
CA SER A 361 -20.29 13.03 -17.90
C SER A 361 -18.95 12.37 -17.57
N VAL A 362 -17.85 13.10 -17.76
CA VAL A 362 -16.51 12.65 -17.34
C VAL A 362 -16.48 12.42 -15.83
N TRP A 363 -17.17 13.25 -15.04
CA TRP A 363 -17.34 13.02 -13.61
C TRP A 363 -18.01 11.68 -13.31
N ASP A 364 -19.12 11.38 -13.98
CA ASP A 364 -19.82 10.10 -13.80
C ASP A 364 -18.92 8.91 -14.17
N MET A 365 -18.12 9.02 -15.25
CA MET A 365 -17.18 7.98 -15.63
C MET A 365 -16.09 7.76 -14.56
N SER A 366 -15.58 8.83 -13.96
CA SER A 366 -14.65 8.75 -12.85
C SER A 366 -15.29 8.03 -11.65
N GLN A 367 -16.52 8.40 -11.28
CA GLN A 367 -17.26 7.74 -10.19
C GLN A 367 -17.52 6.25 -10.50
N ALA A 368 -17.84 5.90 -11.74
CA ALA A 368 -18.01 4.51 -12.16
C ALA A 368 -16.72 3.67 -11.98
N ILE A 369 -15.57 4.23 -12.33
CA ILE A 369 -14.27 3.57 -12.15
C ILE A 369 -13.97 3.36 -10.65
N THR A 370 -14.16 4.41 -9.84
CA THR A 370 -13.88 4.32 -8.40
C THR A 370 -14.85 3.39 -7.68
N ALA A 371 -16.08 3.25 -8.16
CA ALA A 371 -17.05 2.32 -7.63
C ALA A 371 -16.60 0.86 -7.76
N VAL A 372 -16.04 0.45 -8.90
CA VAL A 372 -15.48 -0.91 -9.03
C VAL A 372 -14.12 -1.06 -8.35
N ALA A 373 -13.36 0.02 -8.19
CA ALA A 373 -12.10 -0.02 -7.47
C ALA A 373 -12.29 -0.44 -6.00
N ARG A 374 -13.40 -0.08 -5.36
CA ARG A 374 -13.71 -0.46 -3.97
C ARG A 374 -13.78 -1.97 -3.76
N ASP A 375 -14.19 -2.73 -4.75
CA ASP A 375 -14.33 -4.18 -4.66
C ASP A 375 -12.98 -4.92 -4.81
N ILE A 376 -11.91 -4.19 -5.13
CA ILE A 376 -10.58 -4.77 -5.31
C ILE A 376 -9.88 -4.86 -3.97
N SER A 377 -9.55 -6.08 -3.56
CA SER A 377 -8.87 -6.36 -2.30
C SER A 377 -7.37 -6.06 -2.32
N HIS A 378 -6.74 -6.08 -3.51
CA HIS A 378 -5.32 -5.78 -3.66
C HIS A 378 -5.10 -4.28 -3.81
N GLN A 379 -4.37 -3.67 -2.87
CA GLN A 379 -4.22 -2.21 -2.77
C GLN A 379 -3.62 -1.56 -4.01
N ASP A 380 -2.51 -2.07 -4.51
CA ASP A 380 -1.85 -1.46 -5.67
C ASP A 380 -2.76 -1.47 -6.90
N SER A 381 -3.52 -2.55 -7.08
CA SER A 381 -4.51 -2.65 -8.16
C SER A 381 -5.68 -1.66 -7.95
N ARG A 382 -6.12 -1.50 -6.71
CA ARG A 382 -7.13 -0.51 -6.36
C ARG A 382 -6.64 0.91 -6.61
N LEU A 383 -5.46 1.27 -6.10
CA LEU A 383 -4.84 2.57 -6.29
C LEU A 383 -4.63 2.90 -7.78
N LEU A 384 -4.27 1.89 -8.58
CA LEU A 384 -4.12 2.07 -10.02
C LEU A 384 -5.44 2.49 -10.69
N LEU A 385 -6.57 1.90 -10.28
CA LEU A 385 -7.87 2.30 -10.81
C LEU A 385 -8.33 3.66 -10.28
N GLU A 386 -8.12 3.95 -9.02
CA GLU A 386 -8.41 5.25 -8.43
C GLU A 386 -7.59 6.36 -9.13
N LYS A 387 -6.33 6.09 -9.48
CA LYS A 387 -5.48 6.99 -10.27
C LYS A 387 -6.02 7.19 -11.70
N LYS A 388 -6.42 6.12 -12.37
CA LYS A 388 -7.05 6.23 -13.70
C LYS A 388 -8.33 7.06 -13.68
N ALA A 389 -9.11 6.98 -12.61
CA ALA A 389 -10.28 7.82 -12.41
C ALA A 389 -9.91 9.31 -12.30
N GLY A 390 -8.79 9.64 -11.65
CA GLY A 390 -8.26 11.01 -11.61
C GLY A 390 -7.72 11.48 -12.97
N GLU A 391 -6.96 10.64 -13.68
CA GLU A 391 -6.35 10.97 -14.97
C GLU A 391 -7.38 11.36 -16.06
N ILE A 392 -8.59 10.82 -16.02
CA ILE A 392 -9.65 11.24 -16.96
C ILE A 392 -10.23 12.60 -16.60
N LEU A 393 -10.20 12.98 -15.32
CA LEU A 393 -10.62 14.31 -14.87
C LEU A 393 -9.59 15.38 -15.25
N ASP A 394 -8.29 15.09 -15.13
CA ASP A 394 -7.21 16.02 -15.51
C ASP A 394 -7.30 16.45 -16.97
N LYS A 395 -7.75 15.55 -17.85
CA LYS A 395 -7.89 15.83 -19.30
C LYS A 395 -9.01 16.81 -19.65
N VAL A 396 -9.85 17.14 -18.70
CA VAL A 396 -10.99 18.05 -18.89
C VAL A 396 -10.80 19.34 -18.08
N ALA A 397 -10.01 19.29 -17.02
CA ALA A 397 -9.65 20.45 -16.22
C ALA A 397 -8.60 21.36 -16.90
N ALA A 398 -7.87 20.84 -17.90
CA ALA A 398 -6.91 21.56 -18.74
C ALA A 398 -7.60 22.14 -19.99
#